data_14313fb809c08ed5607c7f0a069aa3b9
#
_entry.id   14313fb809c08ed5607c7f0a069aa3b9
#
_cell.length_a   1.000
_cell.length_b   1.000
_cell.length_c   1.000
_cell.angle_alpha   90.00
_cell.angle_beta   90.00
_cell.angle_gamma   90.00
#
_symmetry.space_group_name_H-M   'P 1'
#
loop_
_entity.id
_entity.type
_entity.pdbx_description
1 polymer ?
#
loop_
_entity_poly.entity_id
_entity_poly.type
_entity_poly.pdbx_seq_one_letter_code
_entity_poly.pdbx_strand_id
1 'polypeptide(L)'
;PFIITDGALNVLPKLETKMHILKNSVDFAQRIGIKRPKVSILSATEEVLGSVPSSIDAKEITARAQSEGIEADVFGPMAFDNSVSENAARIKGIKNAVAGKTDILLVPNVEAGNGLVKMMIYFMGACAAGVVVGGKVPVVITSRADDAPARLASIAAAIVAL
;
A
#
# COMPACT_ATOMS: atom_id res chain seq x y z
N PRO A 1 -5.23 -5.80 9.31
CA PRO A 1 -5.36 -4.44 8.78
C PRO A 1 -5.02 -4.42 7.29
N PHE A 2 -5.56 -3.43 6.55
CA PHE A 2 -5.22 -3.17 5.16
C PHE A 2 -4.43 -1.86 5.11
N ILE A 3 -3.25 -1.87 4.54
CA ILE A 3 -2.34 -0.71 4.50
C ILE A 3 -2.37 -0.08 3.11
N ILE A 4 -2.61 1.22 3.01
CA ILE A 4 -2.53 1.98 1.76
C ILE A 4 -1.35 2.96 1.88
N THR A 5 -0.43 2.93 0.94
CA THR A 5 0.78 3.76 0.95
C THR A 5 1.20 4.20 -0.46
N ASP A 6 1.63 5.42 -0.72
CA ASP A 6 1.59 6.58 0.17
C ASP A 6 0.38 7.45 -0.17
N GLY A 7 -0.48 7.69 0.81
CA GLY A 7 -1.71 8.48 0.64
C GLY A 7 -1.62 9.90 1.20
N ALA A 8 -0.42 10.36 1.62
CA ALA A 8 -0.32 11.61 2.38
C ALA A 8 0.89 12.51 2.06
N LEU A 9 2.06 11.95 1.78
CA LEU A 9 3.31 12.73 1.73
C LEU A 9 3.91 12.89 0.35
N ASN A 10 4.13 11.79 -0.36
CA ASN A 10 4.81 11.81 -1.65
C ASN A 10 3.81 12.04 -2.78
N VAL A 11 3.73 13.27 -3.29
CA VAL A 11 2.71 13.67 -4.27
C VAL A 11 2.79 12.82 -5.54
N LEU A 12 3.95 12.79 -6.19
CA LEU A 12 4.21 11.99 -7.40
C LEU A 12 5.59 11.32 -7.26
N PRO A 13 5.68 10.23 -6.47
CA PRO A 13 6.96 9.60 -6.19
C PRO A 13 7.56 8.97 -7.43
N LYS A 14 8.87 9.19 -7.63
CA LYS A 14 9.67 8.48 -8.63
C LYS A 14 9.94 7.04 -8.18
N LEU A 15 10.41 6.20 -9.08
CA LEU A 15 10.68 4.78 -8.83
C LEU A 15 11.52 4.56 -7.54
N GLU A 16 12.62 5.29 -7.37
CA GLU A 16 13.46 5.17 -6.17
C GLU A 16 12.71 5.51 -4.88
N THR A 17 11.89 6.55 -4.90
CA THR A 17 11.04 6.91 -3.77
C THR A 17 10.00 5.81 -3.49
N LYS A 18 9.41 5.22 -4.53
CA LYS A 18 8.48 4.09 -4.39
C LYS A 18 9.15 2.85 -3.78
N MET A 19 10.41 2.59 -4.09
CA MET A 19 11.18 1.52 -3.44
C MET A 19 11.41 1.80 -1.95
N HIS A 20 11.67 3.04 -1.56
CA HIS A 20 11.74 3.41 -0.13
C HIS A 20 10.37 3.28 0.57
N ILE A 21 9.29 3.72 -0.09
CA ILE A 21 7.92 3.55 0.42
C ILE A 21 7.61 2.06 0.63
N LEU A 22 7.96 1.21 -0.34
CA LEU A 22 7.79 -0.25 -0.23
C LEU A 22 8.52 -0.80 1.00
N LYS A 23 9.83 -0.50 1.14
CA LYS A 23 10.63 -1.00 2.26
C LYS A 23 10.09 -0.56 3.61
N ASN A 24 9.74 0.72 3.74
CA ASN A 24 9.18 1.28 4.96
C ASN A 24 7.82 0.66 5.31
N SER A 25 6.97 0.41 4.32
CA SER A 25 5.65 -0.19 4.55
C SER A 25 5.75 -1.68 4.91
N VAL A 26 6.72 -2.40 4.35
CA VAL A 26 7.00 -3.80 4.72
C VAL A 26 7.52 -3.89 6.15
N ASP A 27 8.51 -3.05 6.54
CA ASP A 27 9.00 -2.98 7.92
C ASP A 27 7.86 -2.66 8.91
N PHE A 28 7.04 -1.66 8.59
CA PHE A 28 5.87 -1.33 9.40
C PHE A 28 4.90 -2.51 9.55
N ALA A 29 4.55 -3.17 8.44
CA ALA A 29 3.66 -4.33 8.46
C ALA A 29 4.20 -5.46 9.33
N GLN A 30 5.50 -5.73 9.26
CA GLN A 30 6.17 -6.75 10.09
C GLN A 30 6.12 -6.39 11.57
N ARG A 31 6.34 -5.13 11.93
CA ARG A 31 6.26 -4.65 13.33
C ARG A 31 4.86 -4.78 13.92
N ILE A 32 3.81 -4.57 13.13
CA ILE A 32 2.43 -4.81 13.57
C ILE A 32 1.98 -6.26 13.45
N GLY A 33 2.89 -7.21 13.16
CA GLY A 33 2.66 -8.65 13.26
C GLY A 33 2.40 -9.38 11.94
N ILE A 34 2.46 -8.71 10.78
CA ILE A 34 2.33 -9.35 9.45
C ILE A 34 3.72 -9.80 8.99
N LYS A 35 4.14 -11.01 9.34
CA LYS A 35 5.52 -11.50 9.13
C LYS A 35 5.99 -11.46 7.68
N ARG A 36 5.14 -11.83 6.73
CA ARG A 36 5.43 -11.80 5.29
C ARG A 36 4.28 -11.14 4.55
N PRO A 37 4.26 -9.81 4.49
CA PRO A 37 3.14 -9.07 3.92
C PRO A 37 3.02 -9.30 2.41
N LYS A 38 1.79 -9.31 1.91
CA LYS A 38 1.46 -9.36 0.49
C LYS A 38 1.25 -7.95 -0.01
N VAL A 39 2.13 -7.53 -0.92
CA VAL A 39 2.16 -6.16 -1.44
C VAL A 39 1.69 -6.13 -2.88
N SER A 40 0.59 -5.45 -3.14
CA SER A 40 0.12 -5.14 -4.48
C SER A 40 0.61 -3.77 -4.92
N ILE A 41 1.22 -3.71 -6.11
CA ILE A 41 1.61 -2.44 -6.73
C ILE A 41 0.49 -2.01 -7.67
N LEU A 42 -0.26 -1.00 -7.26
CA LEU A 42 -1.47 -0.57 -7.93
C LEU A 42 -1.21 0.07 -9.29
N SER A 43 -1.95 -0.37 -10.27
CA SER A 43 -2.09 0.27 -11.58
C SER A 43 -3.56 0.19 -12.04
N ALA A 44 -3.89 0.83 -13.15
CA ALA A 44 -5.21 0.70 -13.77
C ALA A 44 -5.35 -0.58 -14.60
N THR A 45 -4.28 -1.35 -14.76
CA THR A 45 -4.21 -2.54 -15.63
C THR A 45 -3.26 -3.57 -15.04
N GLU A 46 -3.42 -4.82 -15.44
CA GLU A 46 -2.52 -5.93 -15.14
C GLU A 46 -1.42 -6.10 -16.20
N GLU A 47 -1.57 -5.41 -17.34
CA GLU A 47 -0.59 -5.43 -18.43
C GLU A 47 0.37 -4.25 -18.31
N VAL A 48 1.60 -4.46 -18.79
CA VAL A 48 2.59 -3.38 -18.85
C VAL A 48 2.39 -2.59 -20.13
N LEU A 49 1.86 -1.40 -20.01
CA LEU A 49 1.51 -0.54 -21.14
C LEU A 49 2.28 0.79 -21.07
N GLY A 50 2.90 1.20 -22.21
CA GLY A 50 3.61 2.48 -22.31
C GLY A 50 2.71 3.69 -22.08
N SER A 51 1.42 3.56 -22.35
CA SER A 51 0.41 4.61 -22.09
C SER A 51 -0.02 4.71 -20.63
N VAL A 52 0.37 3.73 -19.78
CA VAL A 52 0.05 3.68 -18.35
C VAL A 52 1.34 3.59 -17.53
N PRO A 53 2.00 4.74 -17.24
CA PRO A 53 3.31 4.76 -16.57
C PRO A 53 3.35 3.99 -15.24
N SER A 54 2.25 3.97 -14.48
CA SER A 54 2.16 3.21 -13.23
C SER A 54 2.36 1.70 -13.44
N SER A 55 2.02 1.15 -14.61
CA SER A 55 2.22 -0.27 -14.92
C SER A 55 3.69 -0.61 -15.15
N ILE A 56 4.45 0.32 -15.72
CA ILE A 56 5.89 0.18 -15.93
C ILE A 56 6.61 0.20 -14.57
N ASP A 57 6.30 1.20 -13.74
CA ASP A 57 6.86 1.31 -12.39
C ASP A 57 6.54 0.06 -11.56
N ALA A 58 5.29 -0.43 -11.64
CA ALA A 58 4.85 -1.60 -10.89
C ALA A 58 5.62 -2.87 -11.25
N LYS A 59 5.88 -3.10 -12.54
CA LYS A 59 6.73 -4.19 -13.00
C LYS A 59 8.16 -4.08 -12.46
N GLU A 60 8.73 -2.88 -12.55
CA GLU A 60 10.11 -2.63 -12.11
C GLU A 60 10.24 -2.81 -10.59
N ILE A 61 9.29 -2.27 -9.81
CA ILE A 61 9.25 -2.45 -8.35
C ILE A 61 9.17 -3.94 -7.99
N THR A 62 8.33 -4.71 -8.69
CA THR A 62 8.20 -6.16 -8.48
C THR A 62 9.52 -6.89 -8.70
N ALA A 63 10.21 -6.60 -9.82
CA ALA A 63 11.50 -7.19 -10.13
C ALA A 63 12.58 -6.81 -9.10
N ARG A 64 12.65 -5.54 -8.73
CA ARG A 64 13.60 -5.04 -7.73
C ARG A 64 13.34 -5.59 -6.33
N ALA A 65 12.08 -5.72 -5.93
CA ALA A 65 11.73 -6.32 -4.65
C ALA A 65 12.29 -7.74 -4.51
N GLN A 66 12.24 -8.52 -5.59
CA GLN A 66 12.80 -9.87 -5.63
C GLN A 66 14.33 -9.83 -5.60
N SER A 67 14.97 -9.00 -6.43
CA SER A 67 16.44 -8.93 -6.53
C SER A 67 17.12 -8.34 -5.29
N GLU A 68 16.44 -7.41 -4.61
CA GLU A 68 16.91 -6.80 -3.36
C GLU A 68 16.56 -7.63 -2.11
N GLY A 69 15.90 -8.79 -2.27
CA GLY A 69 15.57 -9.71 -1.18
C GLY A 69 14.60 -9.14 -0.15
N ILE A 70 13.62 -8.33 -0.58
CA ILE A 70 12.61 -7.77 0.33
C ILE A 70 11.75 -8.91 0.89
N GLU A 71 11.63 -9.01 2.20
CA GLU A 71 10.90 -10.08 2.90
C GLU A 71 9.37 -9.87 2.84
N ALA A 72 8.83 -9.87 1.62
CA ALA A 72 7.41 -9.73 1.30
C ALA A 72 7.09 -10.47 -0.01
N ASP A 73 5.83 -10.79 -0.22
CA ASP A 73 5.34 -11.22 -1.52
C ASP A 73 4.89 -9.96 -2.28
N VAL A 74 5.67 -9.52 -3.27
CA VAL A 74 5.40 -8.28 -4.02
C VAL A 74 4.99 -8.62 -5.44
N PHE A 75 3.89 -8.06 -5.91
CA PHE A 75 3.43 -8.25 -7.28
C PHE A 75 2.72 -7.01 -7.85
N GLY A 76 3.00 -6.74 -9.12
CA GLY A 76 2.37 -5.69 -9.93
C GLY A 76 2.87 -5.72 -11.37
N PRO A 77 2.15 -5.06 -12.29
CA PRO A 77 0.97 -4.23 -12.02
C PRO A 77 -0.28 -5.02 -11.66
N MET A 78 -1.11 -4.46 -10.78
CA MET A 78 -2.41 -5.02 -10.43
C MET A 78 -3.49 -3.94 -10.36
N ALA A 79 -4.65 -4.22 -10.93
CA ALA A 79 -5.82 -3.38 -10.73
C ALA A 79 -6.40 -3.60 -9.31
N PHE A 80 -7.18 -2.64 -8.81
CA PHE A 80 -7.68 -2.67 -7.44
C PHE A 80 -8.51 -3.93 -7.13
N ASP A 81 -9.43 -4.29 -8.03
CA ASP A 81 -10.29 -5.46 -7.86
C ASP A 81 -9.49 -6.76 -7.70
N ASN A 82 -8.44 -6.93 -8.50
CA ASN A 82 -7.57 -8.10 -8.43
C ASN A 82 -6.70 -8.12 -7.17
N SER A 83 -6.39 -6.95 -6.63
CA SER A 83 -5.63 -6.82 -5.39
C SER A 83 -6.43 -7.30 -4.18
N VAL A 84 -7.76 -7.05 -4.15
CA VAL A 84 -8.59 -7.26 -2.96
C VAL A 84 -9.64 -8.37 -3.09
N SER A 85 -9.85 -8.91 -4.30
CA SER A 85 -10.86 -9.96 -4.56
C SER A 85 -10.26 -11.18 -5.22
N GLU A 86 -10.22 -12.30 -4.49
CA GLU A 86 -9.80 -13.60 -5.03
C GLU A 86 -10.68 -14.04 -6.22
N ASN A 87 -11.96 -13.69 -6.20
CA ASN A 87 -12.87 -14.00 -7.30
C ASN A 87 -12.53 -13.20 -8.55
N ALA A 88 -12.27 -11.89 -8.44
CA ALA A 88 -11.86 -11.06 -9.57
C ALA A 88 -10.53 -11.55 -10.16
N ALA A 89 -9.55 -11.82 -9.31
CA ALA A 89 -8.25 -12.37 -9.72
C ALA A 89 -8.41 -13.70 -10.45
N ARG A 90 -9.27 -14.61 -9.96
CA ARG A 90 -9.56 -15.90 -10.56
C ARG A 90 -10.20 -15.76 -11.95
N ILE A 91 -11.20 -14.88 -12.09
CA ILE A 91 -11.89 -14.61 -13.37
C ILE A 91 -10.90 -14.09 -14.41
N LYS A 92 -9.98 -13.22 -14.03
CA LYS A 92 -8.95 -12.66 -14.91
C LYS A 92 -7.71 -13.57 -15.07
N GLY A 93 -7.71 -14.76 -14.48
CA GLY A 93 -6.63 -15.75 -14.60
C GLY A 93 -5.33 -15.36 -13.93
N ILE A 94 -5.35 -14.42 -12.98
CA ILE A 94 -4.16 -13.95 -12.26
C ILE A 94 -3.78 -14.96 -11.18
N LYS A 95 -2.58 -15.54 -11.31
CA LYS A 95 -2.08 -16.60 -10.42
C LYS A 95 -0.78 -16.14 -9.75
N ASN A 96 -0.89 -15.54 -8.58
CA ASN A 96 0.24 -15.22 -7.72
C ASN A 96 -0.20 -15.19 -6.24
N ALA A 97 0.74 -15.09 -5.31
CA ALA A 97 0.47 -15.13 -3.87
C ALA A 97 -0.28 -13.89 -3.34
N VAL A 98 -0.23 -12.77 -4.08
CA VAL A 98 -0.78 -11.47 -3.68
C VAL A 98 -2.24 -11.31 -4.13
N ALA A 99 -2.60 -11.92 -5.26
CA ALA A 99 -3.90 -11.73 -5.91
C ALA A 99 -5.07 -12.03 -4.98
N GLY A 100 -5.90 -11.02 -4.74
CA GLY A 100 -7.06 -11.07 -3.86
C GLY A 100 -6.77 -11.09 -2.35
N LYS A 101 -5.48 -11.03 -1.95
CA LYS A 101 -5.02 -11.24 -0.55
C LYS A 101 -4.07 -10.15 -0.09
N THR A 102 -4.17 -8.97 -0.65
CA THR A 102 -3.26 -7.86 -0.40
C THR A 102 -3.34 -7.36 1.05
N ASP A 103 -2.20 -7.27 1.71
CA ASP A 103 -2.03 -6.61 3.01
C ASP A 103 -1.64 -5.14 2.83
N ILE A 104 -0.76 -4.87 1.83
CA ILE A 104 -0.25 -3.53 1.52
C ILE A 104 -0.58 -3.19 0.06
N LEU A 105 -1.27 -2.08 -0.15
CA LEU A 105 -1.51 -1.49 -1.46
C LEU A 105 -0.59 -0.29 -1.66
N LEU A 106 0.44 -0.43 -2.50
CA LEU A 106 1.30 0.66 -2.89
C LEU A 106 0.69 1.37 -4.10
N VAL A 107 0.31 2.62 -3.90
CA VAL A 107 -0.39 3.43 -4.91
C VAL A 107 0.59 4.24 -5.79
N PRO A 108 0.20 4.60 -7.03
CA PRO A 108 1.08 5.31 -7.95
C PRO A 108 1.40 6.74 -7.51
N ASN A 109 0.47 7.40 -6.81
CA ASN A 109 0.59 8.80 -6.37
C ASN A 109 -0.34 9.08 -5.19
N VAL A 110 -0.16 10.25 -4.57
CA VAL A 110 -0.94 10.65 -3.39
C VAL A 110 -2.43 10.80 -3.67
N GLU A 111 -2.82 11.22 -4.87
CA GLU A 111 -4.22 11.43 -5.22
C GLU A 111 -5.00 10.11 -5.20
N ALA A 112 -4.42 9.05 -5.77
CA ALA A 112 -4.99 7.71 -5.73
C ALA A 112 -5.09 7.19 -4.29
N GLY A 113 -4.02 7.29 -3.51
CA GLY A 113 -4.00 6.82 -2.13
C GLY A 113 -4.95 7.58 -1.22
N ASN A 114 -4.92 8.91 -1.28
CA ASN A 114 -5.82 9.75 -0.49
C ASN A 114 -7.29 9.53 -0.85
N GLY A 115 -7.59 9.44 -2.15
CA GLY A 115 -8.96 9.16 -2.63
C GLY A 115 -9.49 7.83 -2.11
N LEU A 116 -8.70 6.74 -2.18
CA LEU A 116 -9.08 5.42 -1.66
C LEU A 116 -9.30 5.45 -0.14
N VAL A 117 -8.39 6.05 0.63
CA VAL A 117 -8.55 6.16 2.09
C VAL A 117 -9.82 6.95 2.44
N LYS A 118 -10.05 8.08 1.78
CA LYS A 118 -11.27 8.88 2.01
C LYS A 118 -12.54 8.12 1.65
N MET A 119 -12.53 7.41 0.51
CA MET A 119 -13.67 6.56 0.13
C MET A 119 -13.98 5.51 1.21
N MET A 120 -12.96 4.83 1.71
CA MET A 120 -13.16 3.81 2.76
C MET A 120 -13.70 4.41 4.05
N ILE A 121 -13.23 5.59 4.47
CA ILE A 121 -13.73 6.27 5.67
C ILE A 121 -15.19 6.68 5.48
N TYR A 122 -15.50 7.42 4.43
CA TYR A 122 -16.80 8.08 4.29
C TYR A 122 -17.91 7.18 3.77
N PHE A 123 -17.58 6.19 2.92
CA PHE A 123 -18.59 5.28 2.35
C PHE A 123 -18.64 3.92 3.02
N MET A 124 -17.55 3.47 3.63
CA MET A 124 -17.46 2.14 4.24
C MET A 124 -17.37 2.17 5.77
N GLY A 125 -17.29 3.36 6.39
CA GLY A 125 -17.16 3.51 7.84
C GLY A 125 -15.83 2.99 8.39
N ALA A 126 -14.79 2.96 7.58
CA ALA A 126 -13.48 2.45 8.00
C ALA A 126 -12.84 3.38 9.04
N CYS A 127 -12.24 2.80 10.08
CA CYS A 127 -11.35 3.52 10.99
C CYS A 127 -9.95 3.54 10.39
N ALA A 128 -9.45 4.72 10.03
CA ALA A 128 -8.12 4.88 9.44
C ALA A 128 -7.11 5.39 10.48
N ALA A 129 -5.95 4.73 10.53
CA ALA A 129 -4.79 5.18 11.29
C ALA A 129 -3.75 5.79 10.35
N GLY A 130 -3.30 7.02 10.59
CA GLY A 130 -2.28 7.71 9.82
C GLY A 130 -0.94 7.74 10.56
N VAL A 131 0.06 7.06 10.03
CA VAL A 131 1.43 7.01 10.59
C VAL A 131 2.44 7.24 9.49
N VAL A 132 3.36 8.17 9.69
CA VAL A 132 4.54 8.36 8.84
C VAL A 132 5.68 7.53 9.39
N VAL A 133 6.24 6.70 8.54
CA VAL A 133 7.33 5.77 8.87
C VAL A 133 8.56 6.03 8.00
N GLY A 134 9.69 5.38 8.32
CA GLY A 134 10.95 5.54 7.61
C GLY A 134 11.89 6.59 8.22
N GLY A 135 11.47 7.28 9.28
CA GLY A 135 12.32 8.12 10.11
C GLY A 135 12.86 7.38 11.34
N LYS A 136 13.59 8.08 12.20
CA LYS A 136 14.10 7.52 13.48
C LYS A 136 12.97 7.19 14.47
N VAL A 137 11.85 7.85 14.34
CA VAL A 137 10.64 7.63 15.14
C VAL A 137 9.41 7.72 14.22
N PRO A 138 8.34 6.98 14.49
CA PRO A 138 7.08 7.15 13.77
C PRO A 138 6.46 8.52 14.11
N VAL A 139 5.81 9.13 13.12
CA VAL A 139 5.10 10.39 13.30
C VAL A 139 3.62 10.18 13.03
N VAL A 140 2.78 10.52 14.01
CA VAL A 140 1.32 10.43 13.85
C VAL A 140 0.83 11.65 13.08
N ILE A 141 0.17 11.39 11.94
CA ILE A 141 -0.53 12.43 11.17
C ILE A 141 -2.02 12.12 11.14
N THR A 142 -2.82 13.03 11.65
CA THR A 142 -4.28 12.94 11.64
C THR A 142 -4.87 14.02 10.74
N SER A 143 -5.98 13.70 10.09
CA SER A 143 -6.78 14.70 9.40
C SER A 143 -7.49 15.59 10.41
N ARG A 144 -7.75 16.85 10.05
CA ARG A 144 -8.59 17.76 10.86
C ARG A 144 -10.00 17.20 11.08
N ALA A 145 -10.48 16.36 10.17
CA ALA A 145 -11.80 15.74 10.20
C ALA A 145 -11.82 14.36 10.89
N ASP A 146 -10.67 13.86 11.38
CA ASP A 146 -10.63 12.56 12.06
C ASP A 146 -11.30 12.63 13.43
N ASP A 147 -12.06 11.61 13.75
CA ASP A 147 -12.69 11.40 15.04
C ASP A 147 -11.70 10.88 16.12
N ALA A 148 -12.16 10.76 17.34
CA ALA A 148 -11.34 10.29 18.45
C ALA A 148 -10.86 8.82 18.27
N PRO A 149 -11.67 7.88 17.77
CA PRO A 149 -11.22 6.52 17.44
C PRO A 149 -10.07 6.48 16.44
N ALA A 150 -10.15 7.25 15.33
CA ALA A 150 -9.10 7.29 14.31
C ALA A 150 -7.79 7.87 14.86
N ARG A 151 -7.88 8.92 15.69
CA ARG A 151 -6.70 9.50 16.36
C ARG A 151 -6.06 8.51 17.33
N LEU A 152 -6.85 7.81 18.13
CA LEU A 152 -6.36 6.78 19.04
C LEU A 152 -5.72 5.62 18.29
N ALA A 153 -6.35 5.17 17.20
CA ALA A 153 -5.79 4.12 16.34
C ALA A 153 -4.44 4.52 15.73
N SER A 154 -4.28 5.79 15.32
CA SER A 154 -3.00 6.31 14.81
C SER A 154 -1.89 6.27 15.87
N ILE A 155 -2.21 6.68 17.10
CA ILE A 155 -1.26 6.62 18.23
C ILE A 155 -0.90 5.16 18.55
N ALA A 156 -1.90 4.28 18.62
CA ALA A 156 -1.69 2.86 18.91
C ALA A 156 -0.82 2.19 17.83
N ALA A 157 -1.09 2.46 16.54
CA ALA A 157 -0.30 1.94 15.43
C ALA A 157 1.16 2.43 15.49
N ALA A 158 1.39 3.70 15.84
CA ALA A 158 2.72 4.26 16.00
C ALA A 158 3.48 3.59 17.16
N ILE A 159 2.83 3.36 18.30
CA ILE A 159 3.44 2.70 19.48
C ILE A 159 3.81 1.24 19.16
N VAL A 160 2.92 0.50 18.50
CA VAL A 160 3.18 -0.92 18.15
C VAL A 160 4.31 -1.03 17.12
N ALA A 161 4.54 0.00 16.31
CA ALA A 161 5.60 0.04 15.30
C ALA A 161 6.96 0.58 15.84
N LEU A 162 7.08 0.90 17.12
CA LEU A 162 8.36 1.25 17.75
C LEU A 162 9.21 0.00 18.01
#